data_a904c46e584016eb16b9eabe5ab21332
#
_entry.id   a904c46e584016eb16b9eabe5ab21332
#
_cell.length_a   1.000
_cell.length_b   1.000
_cell.length_c   1.000
_cell.angle_alpha   90.00
_cell.angle_beta   90.00
_cell.angle_gamma   90.00
#
_symmetry.space_group_name_H-M   'P 1'
#
loop_
_entity.id
_entity.type
_entity.pdbx_description
1 polymer ?
#
loop_
_entity_poly.entity_id
_entity_poly.type
_entity_poly.pdbx_seq_one_letter_code
_entity_poly.pdbx_strand_id
1 'polypeptide(L)'
;PVHKANVAQQVCADCHASLRFTKKYGLAANTFQTFSDSYHGLAVRGGSVEVVNCASCHSSHAIKAQEDPTSTVNKANLAQTCGQCHPGANTRFAVGAVHVIPETAPKDGGDQILYLISTLYIVLIVVVVGGMGVHNALDFFKKPRRKLWLQKGLIAEEVVPHRLHLRLTVHE
;
A
#
# COMPACT_ATOMS: atom_id res chain seq x y z
N PRO A 1 23.55 5.69 -19.21
CA PRO A 1 24.25 4.51 -18.69
C PRO A 1 23.40 3.78 -17.65
N VAL A 2 23.41 2.45 -17.70
CA VAL A 2 22.72 1.62 -16.71
C VAL A 2 23.53 1.64 -15.42
N HIS A 3 22.86 1.88 -14.30
CA HIS A 3 23.45 1.86 -12.95
C HIS A 3 22.43 1.30 -11.94
N LYS A 4 22.88 1.04 -10.72
CA LYS A 4 22.10 0.34 -9.68
C LYS A 4 20.70 0.94 -9.45
N ALA A 5 20.56 2.26 -9.53
CA ALA A 5 19.28 2.93 -9.28
C ALA A 5 18.25 2.80 -10.44
N ASN A 6 18.70 2.57 -11.66
CA ASN A 6 17.80 2.54 -12.82
C ASN A 6 17.67 1.18 -13.53
N VAL A 7 18.45 0.16 -13.12
CA VAL A 7 18.43 -1.15 -13.77
C VAL A 7 17.03 -1.79 -13.76
N ALA A 8 16.28 -1.62 -12.71
CA ALA A 8 14.94 -2.19 -12.60
C ALA A 8 14.00 -1.60 -13.65
N GLN A 9 14.04 -0.28 -13.86
CA GLN A 9 13.16 0.43 -14.79
C GLN A 9 13.65 0.38 -16.24
N GLN A 10 14.95 0.51 -16.47
CA GLN A 10 15.52 0.68 -17.81
C GLN A 10 16.02 -0.62 -18.44
N VAL A 11 16.05 -1.72 -17.69
CA VAL A 11 16.49 -3.02 -18.22
C VAL A 11 15.43 -4.08 -17.97
N CYS A 12 15.07 -4.32 -16.70
CA CYS A 12 14.20 -5.45 -16.38
C CYS A 12 12.73 -5.17 -16.75
N ALA A 13 12.25 -3.94 -16.54
CA ALA A 13 10.86 -3.57 -16.80
C ALA A 13 10.49 -3.63 -18.28
N ASP A 14 11.41 -3.43 -19.21
CA ASP A 14 11.13 -3.50 -20.65
C ASP A 14 10.49 -4.83 -21.06
N CYS A 15 10.88 -5.90 -20.38
CA CYS A 15 10.28 -7.23 -20.59
C CYS A 15 9.24 -7.57 -19.50
N HIS A 16 9.58 -7.37 -18.21
CA HIS A 16 8.77 -7.82 -17.08
C HIS A 16 7.57 -6.94 -16.77
N ALA A 17 7.47 -5.72 -17.30
CA ALA A 17 6.26 -4.90 -17.28
C ALA A 17 5.43 -5.01 -18.57
N SER A 18 5.93 -5.70 -19.60
CA SER A 18 5.26 -5.81 -20.89
C SER A 18 4.29 -6.99 -20.91
N LEU A 19 2.98 -6.72 -21.04
CA LEU A 19 1.95 -7.75 -21.19
C LEU A 19 2.18 -8.68 -22.38
N ARG A 20 2.80 -8.18 -23.44
CA ARG A 20 3.11 -8.99 -24.63
C ARG A 20 4.15 -10.05 -24.30
N PHE A 21 5.21 -9.70 -23.59
CA PHE A 21 6.26 -10.64 -23.22
C PHE A 21 5.80 -11.60 -22.13
N THR A 22 5.15 -11.09 -21.09
CA THR A 22 4.69 -11.92 -19.98
C THR A 22 3.69 -12.97 -20.43
N LYS A 23 2.73 -12.61 -21.30
CA LYS A 23 1.79 -13.59 -21.90
C LYS A 23 2.50 -14.61 -22.79
N LYS A 24 3.44 -14.18 -23.64
CA LYS A 24 4.16 -15.04 -24.56
C LYS A 24 4.96 -16.13 -23.84
N TYR A 25 5.56 -15.78 -22.71
CA TYR A 25 6.46 -16.68 -21.97
C TYR A 25 5.85 -17.24 -20.68
N GLY A 26 4.57 -17.03 -20.45
CA GLY A 26 3.88 -17.54 -19.25
C GLY A 26 4.37 -16.90 -17.93
N LEU A 27 4.90 -15.69 -17.99
CA LEU A 27 5.40 -14.97 -16.81
C LEU A 27 4.27 -14.20 -16.12
N ALA A 28 4.43 -13.94 -14.81
CA ALA A 28 3.49 -13.11 -14.06
C ALA A 28 3.47 -11.66 -14.61
N ALA A 29 2.28 -11.16 -14.95
CA ALA A 29 2.12 -9.87 -15.61
C ALA A 29 2.50 -8.67 -14.73
N ASN A 30 2.42 -8.81 -13.41
CA ASN A 30 2.55 -7.70 -12.46
C ASN A 30 3.89 -7.66 -11.74
N THR A 31 4.89 -8.41 -12.21
CA THR A 31 6.16 -8.59 -11.50
C THR A 31 6.87 -7.27 -11.19
N PHE A 32 6.93 -6.36 -12.15
CA PHE A 32 7.54 -5.04 -11.95
C PHE A 32 6.72 -4.17 -10.99
N GLN A 33 5.39 -4.18 -11.12
CA GLN A 33 4.51 -3.39 -10.26
C GLN A 33 4.59 -3.87 -8.80
N THR A 34 4.50 -5.17 -8.58
CA THR A 34 4.58 -5.75 -7.23
C THR A 34 5.93 -5.49 -6.55
N PHE A 35 7.04 -5.47 -7.32
CA PHE A 35 8.33 -5.00 -6.81
C PHE A 35 8.27 -3.51 -6.45
N SER A 36 7.74 -2.67 -7.34
CA SER A 36 7.67 -1.22 -7.14
C SER A 36 6.85 -0.82 -5.91
N ASP A 37 5.87 -1.63 -5.54
CA ASP A 37 5.01 -1.43 -4.38
C ASP A 37 5.55 -2.09 -3.09
N SER A 38 6.62 -2.89 -3.20
CA SER A 38 7.33 -3.45 -2.06
C SER A 38 8.14 -2.39 -1.30
N TYR A 39 8.54 -2.67 -0.06
CA TYR A 39 9.43 -1.78 0.71
C TYR A 39 10.72 -1.43 -0.04
N HIS A 40 11.32 -2.41 -0.72
CA HIS A 40 12.50 -2.20 -1.54
C HIS A 40 12.22 -1.25 -2.72
N GLY A 41 11.12 -1.48 -3.43
CA GLY A 41 10.72 -0.64 -4.55
C GLY A 41 10.33 0.78 -4.12
N LEU A 42 9.63 0.93 -3.00
CA LEU A 42 9.29 2.23 -2.41
C LEU A 42 10.55 3.04 -2.07
N ALA A 43 11.56 2.40 -1.46
CA ALA A 43 12.80 3.06 -1.13
C ALA A 43 13.60 3.47 -2.39
N VAL A 44 13.59 2.66 -3.44
CA VAL A 44 14.18 3.03 -4.75
C VAL A 44 13.45 4.24 -5.35
N ARG A 45 12.12 4.26 -5.34
CA ARG A 45 11.33 5.41 -5.80
C ARG A 45 11.58 6.67 -4.96
N GLY A 46 11.86 6.49 -3.67
CA GLY A 46 12.26 7.57 -2.75
C GLY A 46 13.68 8.09 -2.97
N GLY A 47 14.41 7.58 -3.99
CA GLY A 47 15.75 8.02 -4.34
C GLY A 47 16.90 7.31 -3.62
N SER A 48 16.63 6.25 -2.88
CA SER A 48 17.71 5.47 -2.23
C SER A 48 18.52 4.70 -3.27
N VAL A 49 19.82 4.94 -3.29
CA VAL A 49 20.78 4.23 -4.16
C VAL A 49 21.40 2.99 -3.49
N GLU A 50 21.24 2.85 -2.19
CA GLU A 50 21.77 1.73 -1.40
C GLU A 50 20.86 0.51 -1.43
N VAL A 51 19.59 0.70 -1.83
CA VAL A 51 18.58 -0.36 -1.83
C VAL A 51 18.79 -1.33 -2.98
N VAL A 52 18.35 -2.58 -2.77
CA VAL A 52 18.37 -3.64 -3.75
C VAL A 52 17.48 -3.34 -4.97
N ASN A 53 17.88 -3.87 -6.10
CA ASN A 53 17.08 -3.93 -7.32
C ASN A 53 16.83 -5.38 -7.74
N CYS A 54 16.16 -5.59 -8.88
CA CYS A 54 15.86 -6.92 -9.39
C CYS A 54 17.11 -7.84 -9.46
N ALA A 55 18.21 -7.32 -9.99
CA ALA A 55 19.44 -8.09 -10.15
C ALA A 55 20.12 -8.47 -8.82
N SER A 56 19.86 -7.74 -7.75
CA SER A 56 20.43 -8.04 -6.42
C SER A 56 19.86 -9.35 -5.85
N CYS A 57 18.62 -9.68 -6.18
CA CYS A 57 17.98 -10.92 -5.74
C CYS A 57 18.05 -12.01 -6.83
N HIS A 58 17.77 -11.64 -8.09
CA HIS A 58 17.66 -12.57 -9.21
C HIS A 58 18.96 -12.84 -9.93
N SER A 59 20.08 -12.19 -9.55
CA SER A 59 21.31 -12.18 -10.33
C SER A 59 21.16 -11.40 -11.66
N SER A 60 22.25 -11.13 -12.35
CA SER A 60 22.26 -10.40 -13.62
C SER A 60 22.48 -11.29 -14.84
N HIS A 61 23.03 -12.48 -14.68
CA HIS A 61 23.41 -13.35 -15.81
C HIS A 61 22.67 -14.68 -15.83
N ALA A 62 22.36 -15.26 -14.70
CA ALA A 62 21.72 -16.57 -14.60
C ALA A 62 20.37 -16.44 -13.90
N ILE A 63 19.47 -15.63 -14.47
CA ILE A 63 18.12 -15.44 -13.91
C ILE A 63 17.33 -16.73 -14.12
N LYS A 64 16.98 -17.39 -13.03
CA LYS A 64 16.28 -18.67 -13.01
C LYS A 64 14.91 -18.53 -12.37
N ALA A 65 14.01 -19.45 -12.75
CA ALA A 65 12.70 -19.55 -12.11
C ALA A 65 12.84 -19.90 -10.62
N GLN A 66 11.86 -19.52 -9.82
CA GLN A 66 11.87 -19.75 -8.36
C GLN A 66 11.91 -21.24 -8.02
N GLU A 67 11.37 -22.09 -8.87
CA GLU A 67 11.30 -23.54 -8.71
C GLU A 67 12.66 -24.24 -8.94
N ASP A 68 13.59 -23.59 -9.64
CA ASP A 68 14.93 -24.13 -9.86
C ASP A 68 15.70 -24.13 -8.53
N PRO A 69 16.19 -25.30 -8.05
CA PRO A 69 16.94 -25.38 -6.78
C PRO A 69 18.20 -24.52 -6.73
N THR A 70 18.76 -24.18 -7.90
CA THR A 70 19.96 -23.35 -8.01
C THR A 70 19.64 -21.86 -8.17
N SER A 71 18.37 -21.48 -8.19
CA SER A 71 17.95 -20.08 -8.25
C SER A 71 18.26 -19.38 -6.92
N THR A 72 18.76 -18.17 -7.00
CA THR A 72 19.00 -17.32 -5.82
C THR A 72 17.69 -16.98 -5.08
N VAL A 73 16.56 -17.02 -5.76
CA VAL A 73 15.23 -16.76 -5.20
C VAL A 73 14.45 -18.05 -4.88
N ASN A 74 15.08 -19.22 -4.98
CA ASN A 74 14.49 -20.45 -4.47
C ASN A 74 14.32 -20.37 -2.95
N LYS A 75 13.23 -20.90 -2.40
CA LYS A 75 12.92 -20.85 -0.95
C LYS A 75 14.09 -21.33 -0.07
N ALA A 76 14.83 -22.35 -0.52
CA ALA A 76 15.98 -22.87 0.21
C ALA A 76 17.16 -21.88 0.27
N ASN A 77 17.29 -21.00 -0.73
CA ASN A 77 18.41 -20.08 -0.89
C ASN A 77 18.10 -18.65 -0.40
N LEU A 78 16.82 -18.34 -0.13
CA LEU A 78 16.39 -16.99 0.25
C LEU A 78 17.13 -16.44 1.48
N ALA A 79 17.36 -17.26 2.50
CA ALA A 79 18.08 -16.82 3.70
C ALA A 79 19.49 -16.31 3.35
N GLN A 80 20.18 -16.98 2.44
CA GLN A 80 21.49 -16.57 1.97
C GLN A 80 21.42 -15.31 1.10
N THR A 81 20.43 -15.24 0.20
CA THR A 81 20.22 -14.09 -0.68
C THR A 81 19.86 -12.83 0.11
N CYS A 82 18.92 -12.93 1.04
CA CYS A 82 18.55 -11.82 1.93
C CYS A 82 19.72 -11.44 2.87
N GLY A 83 20.48 -12.44 3.33
CA GLY A 83 21.63 -12.28 4.23
C GLY A 83 22.78 -11.44 3.69
N GLN A 84 22.85 -11.24 2.36
CA GLN A 84 23.85 -10.35 1.75
C GLN A 84 23.70 -8.90 2.21
N CYS A 85 22.49 -8.48 2.55
CA CYS A 85 22.19 -7.12 3.00
C CYS A 85 21.58 -7.08 4.40
N HIS A 86 20.94 -8.18 4.84
CA HIS A 86 20.30 -8.31 6.14
C HIS A 86 21.09 -9.30 7.04
N PRO A 87 22.08 -8.84 7.83
CA PRO A 87 22.85 -9.71 8.70
C PRO A 87 21.94 -10.52 9.64
N GLY A 88 22.13 -11.83 9.68
CA GLY A 88 21.30 -12.72 10.50
C GLY A 88 19.97 -13.15 9.85
N ALA A 89 19.75 -12.84 8.58
CA ALA A 89 18.58 -13.34 7.84
C ALA A 89 18.55 -14.89 7.89
N ASN A 90 17.38 -15.41 8.18
CA ASN A 90 17.13 -16.85 8.28
C ASN A 90 15.81 -17.20 7.55
N THR A 91 15.41 -18.45 7.59
CA THR A 91 14.19 -18.92 6.92
C THR A 91 12.92 -18.22 7.41
N ARG A 92 12.84 -17.77 8.66
CA ARG A 92 11.70 -17.01 9.20
C ARG A 92 11.69 -15.57 8.69
N PHE A 93 12.87 -14.97 8.51
CA PHE A 93 12.98 -13.62 7.92
C PHE A 93 12.53 -13.63 6.47
N ALA A 94 12.86 -14.69 5.72
CA ALA A 94 12.59 -14.81 4.29
C ALA A 94 11.17 -15.33 3.95
N VAL A 95 10.24 -15.37 4.92
CA VAL A 95 8.84 -15.83 4.67
C VAL A 95 8.04 -14.81 3.86
N GLY A 96 8.34 -13.52 4.01
CA GLY A 96 7.64 -12.46 3.29
C GLY A 96 7.95 -12.46 1.80
N ALA A 97 6.92 -12.51 0.94
CA ALA A 97 7.09 -12.35 -0.50
C ALA A 97 7.36 -10.88 -0.85
N VAL A 98 8.40 -10.64 -1.64
CA VAL A 98 8.67 -9.30 -2.19
C VAL A 98 7.65 -8.94 -3.28
N HIS A 99 7.24 -9.92 -4.07
CA HIS A 99 6.19 -9.78 -5.09
C HIS A 99 4.84 -10.19 -4.49
N VAL A 100 4.16 -9.25 -3.84
CA VAL A 100 2.81 -9.47 -3.29
C VAL A 100 1.79 -9.08 -4.34
N ILE A 101 1.00 -10.04 -4.81
CA ILE A 101 -0.10 -9.81 -5.75
C ILE A 101 -1.39 -9.71 -4.93
N PRO A 102 -1.97 -8.51 -4.76
CA PRO A 102 -3.16 -8.31 -3.91
C PRO A 102 -4.42 -8.99 -4.46
N GLU A 103 -4.44 -9.34 -5.75
CA GLU A 103 -5.64 -9.77 -6.47
C GLU A 103 -5.85 -11.29 -6.49
N THR A 104 -4.92 -12.07 -6.02
CA THR A 104 -5.12 -13.53 -5.95
C THR A 104 -5.77 -13.90 -4.62
N ALA A 105 -6.93 -14.55 -4.70
CA ALA A 105 -7.56 -15.13 -3.52
C ALA A 105 -6.51 -15.91 -2.70
N PRO A 106 -6.46 -15.70 -1.39
CA PRO A 106 -5.42 -16.23 -0.54
C PRO A 106 -5.40 -17.77 -0.63
N LYS A 107 -4.25 -18.33 -0.96
CA LYS A 107 -4.07 -19.79 -1.07
C LYS A 107 -3.66 -20.41 0.26
N ASP A 108 -3.08 -19.62 1.16
CA ASP A 108 -2.55 -20.06 2.45
C ASP A 108 -3.19 -19.27 3.61
N GLY A 109 -3.24 -19.87 4.81
CA GLY A 109 -3.92 -19.28 5.97
C GLY A 109 -3.39 -17.89 6.41
N GLY A 110 -2.11 -17.60 6.17
CA GLY A 110 -1.53 -16.27 6.42
C GLY A 110 -2.09 -15.19 5.52
N ASP A 111 -2.26 -15.50 4.24
CA ASP A 111 -2.82 -14.57 3.25
C ASP A 111 -4.30 -14.31 3.51
N GLN A 112 -5.04 -15.30 4.05
CA GLN A 112 -6.44 -15.14 4.44
C GLN A 112 -6.60 -14.10 5.55
N ILE A 113 -5.71 -14.11 6.54
CA ILE A 113 -5.73 -13.15 7.64
C ILE A 113 -5.43 -11.74 7.10
N LEU A 114 -4.43 -11.58 6.24
CA LEU A 114 -4.10 -10.30 5.62
C LEU A 114 -5.26 -9.78 4.76
N TYR A 115 -5.90 -10.64 3.98
CA TYR A 115 -7.08 -10.29 3.19
C TYR A 115 -8.25 -9.85 4.08
N LEU A 116 -8.53 -10.56 5.18
CA LEU A 116 -9.56 -10.19 6.13
C LEU A 116 -9.28 -8.83 6.77
N ILE A 117 -8.05 -8.60 7.24
CA ILE A 117 -7.64 -7.32 7.83
C ILE A 117 -7.79 -6.18 6.83
N SER A 118 -7.32 -6.36 5.60
CA SER A 118 -7.44 -5.37 4.53
C SER A 118 -8.91 -5.05 4.22
N THR A 119 -9.76 -6.06 4.14
CA THR A 119 -11.18 -5.90 3.87
C THR A 119 -11.87 -5.14 5.01
N LEU A 120 -11.62 -5.52 6.26
CA LEU A 120 -12.16 -4.82 7.43
C LEU A 120 -11.72 -3.35 7.47
N TYR A 121 -10.45 -3.09 7.13
CA TYR A 121 -9.91 -1.73 7.09
C TYR A 121 -10.57 -0.88 6.00
N ILE A 122 -10.76 -1.42 4.80
CA ILE A 122 -11.46 -0.74 3.71
C ILE A 122 -12.92 -0.45 4.10
N VAL A 123 -13.63 -1.41 4.67
CA VAL A 123 -15.01 -1.22 5.16
C VAL A 123 -15.06 -0.11 6.20
N LEU A 124 -14.12 -0.10 7.16
CA LEU A 124 -14.03 0.94 8.18
C LEU A 124 -13.84 2.33 7.54
N ILE A 125 -12.91 2.45 6.59
CA ILE A 125 -12.68 3.72 5.88
C ILE A 125 -13.96 4.18 5.16
N VAL A 126 -14.62 3.28 4.43
CA VAL A 126 -15.86 3.62 3.69
C VAL A 126 -16.96 4.07 4.64
N VAL A 127 -17.15 3.40 5.77
CA VAL A 127 -18.16 3.77 6.77
C VAL A 127 -17.86 5.12 7.39
N VAL A 128 -16.62 5.35 7.82
CA VAL A 128 -16.23 6.61 8.48
C VAL A 128 -16.28 7.77 7.50
N VAL A 129 -15.59 7.66 6.37
CA VAL A 129 -15.52 8.75 5.38
C VAL A 129 -16.89 8.97 4.72
N GLY A 130 -17.59 7.90 4.39
CA GLY A 130 -18.96 7.97 3.84
C GLY A 130 -19.94 8.57 4.84
N GLY A 131 -19.90 8.16 6.09
CA GLY A 131 -20.73 8.72 7.17
C GLY A 131 -20.47 10.22 7.39
N MET A 132 -19.20 10.62 7.44
CA MET A 132 -18.83 12.04 7.49
C MET A 132 -19.32 12.82 6.26
N GLY A 133 -19.18 12.24 5.07
CA GLY A 133 -19.65 12.83 3.82
C GLY A 133 -21.17 13.05 3.84
N VAL A 134 -21.93 12.06 4.24
CA VAL A 134 -23.40 12.15 4.40
C VAL A 134 -23.77 13.18 5.44
N HIS A 135 -23.12 13.17 6.60
CA HIS A 135 -23.37 14.17 7.67
C HIS A 135 -23.13 15.59 7.18
N ASN A 136 -21.99 15.85 6.54
CA ASN A 136 -21.66 17.17 5.99
C ASN A 136 -22.61 17.59 4.87
N ALA A 137 -23.02 16.67 4.02
CA ALA A 137 -24.01 16.96 2.97
C ALA A 137 -25.37 17.34 3.58
N LEU A 138 -25.85 16.58 4.57
CA LEU A 138 -27.11 16.91 5.27
C LEU A 138 -27.04 18.29 5.94
N ASP A 139 -25.93 18.62 6.57
CA ASP A 139 -25.72 19.95 7.17
C ASP A 139 -25.68 21.06 6.12
N PHE A 140 -25.01 20.81 5.00
CA PHE A 140 -24.96 21.75 3.89
C PHE A 140 -26.38 22.07 3.34
N PHE A 141 -27.22 21.06 3.20
CA PHE A 141 -28.61 21.26 2.70
C PHE A 141 -29.57 21.80 3.78
N LYS A 142 -29.32 21.54 5.07
CA LYS A 142 -30.19 22.06 6.15
C LYS A 142 -29.97 23.56 6.41
N LYS A 143 -28.74 24.06 6.36
CA LYS A 143 -28.41 25.47 6.64
C LYS A 143 -29.14 26.49 5.76
N PRO A 144 -29.18 26.36 4.42
CA PRO A 144 -29.91 27.31 3.56
C PRO A 144 -31.44 27.23 3.75
N ARG A 145 -31.97 26.02 3.98
CA ARG A 145 -33.41 25.85 4.25
C ARG A 145 -33.81 26.54 5.55
N ARG A 146 -33.02 26.41 6.62
CA ARG A 146 -33.28 27.08 7.91
C ARG A 146 -33.29 28.60 7.76
N LYS A 147 -32.32 29.18 7.02
CA LYS A 147 -32.30 30.63 6.72
C LYS A 147 -33.54 31.09 5.96
N LEU A 148 -33.99 30.35 4.95
CA LEU A 148 -35.19 30.64 4.19
C LEU A 148 -36.47 30.58 5.03
N TRP A 149 -36.56 29.64 5.97
CA TRP A 149 -37.71 29.47 6.85
C TRP A 149 -37.77 30.58 7.92
N LEU A 150 -36.62 30.99 8.46
CA LEU A 150 -36.50 32.17 9.34
C LEU A 150 -36.93 33.44 8.62
N GLN A 151 -36.46 33.67 7.37
CA GLN A 151 -36.84 34.82 6.57
C GLN A 151 -38.33 34.87 6.20
N LYS A 152 -38.95 33.70 6.10
CA LYS A 152 -40.41 33.59 5.83
C LYS A 152 -41.26 33.61 7.10
N GLY A 153 -40.67 33.78 8.30
CA GLY A 153 -41.37 33.76 9.57
C GLY A 153 -42.05 32.44 9.92
N LEU A 154 -41.64 31.33 9.27
CA LEU A 154 -42.24 30.01 9.49
C LEU A 154 -41.67 29.27 10.71
N ILE A 155 -40.53 29.72 11.23
CA ILE A 155 -39.92 29.22 12.47
C ILE A 155 -39.42 30.42 13.28
N ALA A 156 -39.62 30.38 14.58
CA ALA A 156 -39.02 31.36 15.48
C ALA A 156 -37.50 31.16 15.59
N GLU A 157 -36.77 32.25 15.73
CA GLU A 157 -35.36 32.20 16.01
C GLU A 157 -35.22 31.69 17.46
N GLU A 158 -34.78 30.46 17.62
CA GLU A 158 -34.46 29.90 18.93
C GLU A 158 -33.18 30.60 19.40
N VAL A 159 -33.36 31.55 20.34
CA VAL A 159 -32.25 32.23 21.01
C VAL A 159 -31.45 31.16 21.75
N VAL A 160 -30.39 30.69 21.16
CA VAL A 160 -29.40 29.87 21.87
C VAL A 160 -28.79 30.74 22.95
N PRO A 161 -29.02 30.45 24.23
CA PRO A 161 -28.41 31.25 25.29
C PRO A 161 -26.89 31.11 25.18
N HIS A 162 -26.23 32.20 24.82
CA HIS A 162 -24.78 32.35 24.93
C HIS A 162 -24.40 32.27 26.42
N ARG A 163 -24.25 31.05 26.93
CA ARG A 163 -23.63 30.84 28.25
C ARG A 163 -22.92 29.46 28.29
N LEU A 164 -21.63 29.52 28.13
CA LEU A 164 -20.70 28.95 29.12
C LEU A 164 -19.31 29.54 28.87
N HIS A 165 -19.09 30.76 29.38
CA HIS A 165 -17.74 31.18 29.74
C HIS A 165 -17.32 30.36 30.95
N LEU A 166 -16.64 29.25 30.74
CA LEU A 166 -15.85 28.59 31.78
C LEU A 166 -14.65 29.50 32.07
N ARG A 167 -14.78 30.36 33.09
CA ARG A 167 -13.64 30.97 33.74
C ARG A 167 -12.90 29.88 34.49
N LEU A 168 -11.81 29.42 33.95
CA LEU A 168 -10.78 28.71 34.70
C LEU A 168 -10.05 29.78 35.52
N THR A 169 -10.44 29.99 36.78
CA THR A 169 -9.62 30.66 37.76
C THR A 169 -8.53 29.70 38.18
N VAL A 170 -7.31 29.97 37.75
CA VAL A 170 -6.11 29.37 38.31
C VAL A 170 -5.91 30.08 39.66
N HIS A 171 -6.01 29.35 40.76
CA HIS A 171 -5.52 29.77 42.07
C HIS A 171 -4.04 29.41 42.16
N GLU A 172 -3.24 30.42 42.45
CA GLU A 172 -1.86 30.34 42.91
C GLU A 172 -1.76 29.54 44.21
#